data_b69c0584edf6e24baf74c2ce493fc61e
#
_entry.id   b69c0584edf6e24baf74c2ce493fc61e
#
_cell.length_a   1.000
_cell.length_b   1.000
_cell.length_c   1.000
_cell.angle_alpha   90.00
_cell.angle_beta   90.00
_cell.angle_gamma   90.00
#
_symmetry.space_group_name_H-M   'P 1'
#
loop_
_entity.id
_entity.type
_entity.pdbx_description
1 polymer ?
#
loop_
_entity_poly.entity_id
_entity_poly.type
_entity_poly.pdbx_seq_one_letter_code
_entity_poly.pdbx_strand_id
1 'polypeptide(L)'
;MALSPANRDREAAVRYVQRYFLPSSALLGMVGMIGVFLLSTVEWQRHTLTVMAFTREMTIGLMGALLSLLHARYQFFLFENFPGHYREMLERADRFALERPPAVRHPRRTLVVGGYAAGILLYGMAIWLLHGGVSWIGIVSFALSGFFITRVVFWKRVVDTETGGKGGA
;
A
#
# COMPACT_ATOMS: atom_id res chain seq x y z
N MET A 1 2.01 35.15 -9.77
CA MET A 1 2.61 34.32 -10.84
C MET A 1 1.78 33.04 -10.97
N ALA A 2 1.15 32.75 -12.10
CA ALA A 2 0.34 31.54 -12.24
C ALA A 2 1.26 30.34 -12.46
N LEU A 3 1.02 29.27 -11.70
CA LEU A 3 1.77 28.00 -11.87
C LEU A 3 1.52 27.41 -13.26
N SER A 4 2.54 26.77 -13.83
CA SER A 4 2.35 26.02 -15.07
C SER A 4 1.33 24.88 -14.89
N PRO A 5 0.62 24.45 -15.95
CA PRO A 5 -0.35 23.35 -15.85
C PRO A 5 0.25 22.08 -15.23
N ALA A 6 1.48 21.72 -15.60
CA ALA A 6 2.18 20.56 -15.07
C ALA A 6 2.44 20.66 -13.55
N ASN A 7 2.79 21.86 -13.07
CA ASN A 7 3.03 22.08 -11.64
C ASN A 7 1.72 22.00 -10.85
N ARG A 8 0.60 22.46 -11.41
CA ARG A 8 -0.73 22.33 -10.78
C ARG A 8 -1.15 20.88 -10.63
N ASP A 9 -0.93 20.07 -11.66
CA ASP A 9 -1.26 18.64 -11.63
C ASP A 9 -0.41 17.90 -10.59
N ARG A 10 0.89 18.23 -10.50
CA ARG A 10 1.79 17.65 -9.50
C ARG A 10 1.40 18.03 -8.06
N GLU A 11 1.03 19.27 -7.83
CA GLU A 11 0.52 19.69 -6.50
C GLU A 11 -0.79 19.01 -6.12
N ALA A 12 -1.69 18.83 -7.09
CA ALA A 12 -2.93 18.09 -6.88
C ALA A 12 -2.65 16.62 -6.57
N ALA A 13 -1.67 16.00 -7.24
CA ALA A 13 -1.25 14.63 -6.97
C ALA A 13 -0.68 14.47 -5.55
N VAL A 14 0.18 15.39 -5.10
CA VAL A 14 0.70 15.39 -3.71
C VAL A 14 -0.45 15.53 -2.70
N ARG A 15 -1.38 16.45 -2.93
CA ARG A 15 -2.55 16.65 -2.05
C ARG A 15 -3.44 15.42 -1.99
N TYR A 16 -3.65 14.72 -3.11
CA TYR A 16 -4.39 13.45 -3.12
C TYR A 16 -3.72 12.41 -2.24
N VAL A 17 -2.41 12.23 -2.39
CA VAL A 17 -1.64 11.27 -1.59
C VAL A 17 -1.72 11.61 -0.10
N GLN A 18 -1.54 12.87 0.27
CA GLN A 18 -1.57 13.32 1.67
C GLN A 18 -2.96 13.18 2.30
N ARG A 19 -4.02 13.56 1.58
CA ARG A 19 -5.36 13.69 2.16
C ARG A 19 -6.14 12.38 2.17
N TYR A 20 -5.95 11.53 1.17
CA TYR A 20 -6.75 10.31 1.00
C TYR A 20 -5.94 9.03 1.07
N PHE A 21 -4.81 9.00 0.40
CA PHE A 21 -4.06 7.77 0.21
C PHE A 21 -3.25 7.36 1.45
N LEU A 22 -2.51 8.28 2.05
CA LEU A 22 -1.73 8.02 3.26
C LEU A 22 -2.63 7.71 4.47
N PRO A 23 -3.68 8.51 4.79
CA PRO A 23 -4.53 8.20 5.94
C PRO A 23 -5.25 6.86 5.83
N SER A 24 -5.80 6.54 4.66
CA SER A 24 -6.47 5.24 4.44
C SER A 24 -5.50 4.06 4.58
N SER A 25 -4.29 4.19 4.06
CA SER A 25 -3.25 3.18 4.19
C SER A 25 -2.76 3.05 5.64
N ALA A 26 -2.60 4.17 6.34
CA ALA A 26 -2.21 4.16 7.75
C ALA A 26 -3.27 3.49 8.63
N LEU A 27 -4.55 3.78 8.39
CA LEU A 27 -5.65 3.15 9.11
C LEU A 27 -5.65 1.63 8.94
N LEU A 28 -5.56 1.14 7.70
CA LEU A 28 -5.52 -0.30 7.41
C LEU A 28 -4.26 -0.97 7.97
N GLY A 29 -3.12 -0.30 7.91
CA GLY A 29 -1.88 -0.77 8.53
C GLY A 29 -1.99 -0.88 10.05
N MET A 30 -2.59 0.13 10.71
CA MET A 30 -2.85 0.10 12.17
C MET A 30 -3.81 -1.03 12.56
N VAL A 31 -4.89 -1.23 11.81
CA VAL A 31 -5.83 -2.35 12.04
C VAL A 31 -5.07 -3.68 11.96
N GLY A 32 -4.21 -3.86 10.96
CA GLY A 32 -3.35 -5.03 10.86
C GLY A 32 -2.43 -5.19 12.06
N MET A 33 -1.74 -4.13 12.51
CA MET A 33 -0.85 -4.17 13.68
C MET A 33 -1.59 -4.50 14.97
N ILE A 34 -2.77 -3.91 15.19
CA ILE A 34 -3.61 -4.22 16.35
C ILE A 34 -3.99 -5.70 16.32
N GLY A 35 -4.37 -6.22 15.15
CA GLY A 35 -4.69 -7.63 14.97
C GLY A 35 -3.51 -8.55 15.31
N VAL A 36 -2.31 -8.22 14.81
CA VAL A 36 -1.06 -8.96 15.17
C VAL A 36 -0.83 -8.94 16.68
N PHE A 37 -0.92 -7.77 17.31
CA PHE A 37 -0.68 -7.63 18.75
C PHE A 37 -1.67 -8.45 19.58
N LEU A 38 -2.98 -8.29 19.30
CA LEU A 38 -4.02 -9.00 20.03
C LEU A 38 -3.90 -10.52 19.86
N LEU A 39 -3.67 -10.99 18.64
CA LEU A 39 -3.52 -12.41 18.37
C LEU A 39 -2.30 -13.00 19.09
N SER A 40 -1.14 -12.35 18.95
CA SER A 40 0.09 -12.80 19.62
C SER A 40 -0.09 -12.87 21.15
N THR A 41 -0.83 -11.90 21.74
CA THR A 41 -1.14 -11.90 23.17
C THR A 41 -2.03 -13.09 23.55
N VAL A 42 -3.08 -13.37 22.78
CA VAL A 42 -3.98 -14.51 23.03
C VAL A 42 -3.23 -15.84 22.87
N GLU A 43 -2.42 -15.98 21.85
CA GLU A 43 -1.64 -17.19 21.60
C GLU A 43 -0.58 -17.42 22.68
N TRP A 44 0.05 -16.33 23.16
CA TRP A 44 0.95 -16.38 24.31
C TRP A 44 0.24 -16.90 25.56
N GLN A 45 -0.92 -16.33 25.90
CA GLN A 45 -1.71 -16.75 27.06
C GLN A 45 -2.17 -18.21 26.99
N ARG A 46 -2.46 -18.68 25.77
CA ARG A 46 -2.88 -20.07 25.54
C ARG A 46 -1.71 -21.05 25.41
N HIS A 47 -0.48 -20.58 25.49
CA HIS A 47 0.73 -21.37 25.24
C HIS A 47 0.77 -22.03 23.85
N THR A 48 0.06 -21.47 22.87
CA THR A 48 0.02 -21.94 21.50
C THR A 48 1.00 -21.20 20.57
N LEU A 49 1.55 -20.06 21.03
CA LEU A 49 2.53 -19.31 20.27
C LEU A 49 3.84 -20.10 20.18
N THR A 50 4.10 -20.68 19.03
CA THR A 50 5.36 -21.35 18.73
C THR A 50 6.23 -20.48 17.85
N VAL A 51 7.56 -20.61 17.99
CA VAL A 51 8.52 -19.89 17.09
C VAL A 51 8.21 -20.18 15.63
N MET A 52 7.79 -21.41 15.31
CA MET A 52 7.49 -21.81 13.94
C MET A 52 6.22 -21.13 13.40
N ALA A 53 5.15 -21.02 14.21
CA ALA A 53 3.92 -20.32 13.82
C ALA A 53 4.20 -18.83 13.60
N PHE A 54 4.88 -18.18 14.52
CA PHE A 54 5.27 -16.79 14.42
C PHE A 54 6.16 -16.50 13.19
N THR A 55 7.13 -17.38 12.90
CA THR A 55 8.00 -17.23 11.72
C THR A 55 7.19 -17.33 10.41
N ARG A 56 6.20 -18.23 10.34
CA ARG A 56 5.30 -18.34 9.17
C ARG A 56 4.47 -17.08 8.98
N GLU A 57 3.90 -16.55 10.04
CA GLU A 57 3.12 -15.30 10.01
C GLU A 57 3.98 -14.10 9.60
N MET A 58 5.18 -13.97 10.16
CA MET A 58 6.14 -12.95 9.74
C MET A 58 6.49 -13.08 8.25
N THR A 59 6.69 -14.29 7.76
CA THR A 59 6.98 -14.53 6.34
C THR A 59 5.84 -14.03 5.45
N ILE A 60 4.59 -14.30 5.84
CA ILE A 60 3.41 -13.77 5.14
C ILE A 60 3.41 -12.24 5.14
N GLY A 61 3.70 -11.61 6.28
CA GLY A 61 3.81 -10.15 6.40
C GLY A 61 4.91 -9.57 5.50
N LEU A 62 6.09 -10.18 5.47
CA LEU A 62 7.21 -9.79 4.61
C LEU A 62 6.87 -9.91 3.12
N MET A 63 6.21 -10.98 2.72
CA MET A 63 5.74 -11.13 1.34
C MET A 63 4.71 -10.06 0.98
N GLY A 64 3.79 -9.72 1.91
CA GLY A 64 2.88 -8.59 1.76
C GLY A 64 3.62 -7.26 1.59
N ALA A 65 4.68 -7.04 2.35
CA ALA A 65 5.54 -5.86 2.23
C ALA A 65 6.23 -5.78 0.87
N LEU A 66 6.76 -6.88 0.35
CA LEU A 66 7.38 -6.94 -0.99
C LEU A 66 6.37 -6.62 -2.09
N LEU A 67 5.17 -7.21 -2.02
CA LEU A 67 4.08 -6.90 -2.95
C LEU A 67 3.70 -5.41 -2.90
N SER A 68 3.67 -4.85 -1.69
CA SER A 68 3.41 -3.43 -1.49
C SER A 68 4.47 -2.52 -2.11
N LEU A 69 5.76 -2.87 -2.00
CA LEU A 69 6.84 -2.13 -2.64
C LEU A 69 6.73 -2.13 -4.16
N LEU A 70 6.43 -3.29 -4.76
CA LEU A 70 6.21 -3.39 -6.21
C LEU A 70 5.03 -2.53 -6.64
N HIS A 71 3.92 -2.59 -5.88
CA HIS A 71 2.74 -1.78 -6.13
C HIS A 71 3.03 -0.29 -5.97
N ALA A 72 3.73 0.12 -4.91
CA ALA A 72 4.08 1.51 -4.64
C ALA A 72 5.01 2.08 -5.73
N ARG A 73 5.98 1.29 -6.22
CA ARG A 73 6.85 1.69 -7.35
C ARG A 73 6.06 1.91 -8.63
N TYR A 74 5.08 1.06 -8.92
CA TYR A 74 4.23 1.27 -10.08
C TYR A 74 3.34 2.52 -9.93
N GLN A 75 2.77 2.73 -8.75
CA GLN A 75 2.01 3.93 -8.48
C GLN A 75 2.88 5.20 -8.54
N PHE A 76 4.13 5.12 -8.09
CA PHE A 76 5.08 6.22 -8.20
C PHE A 76 5.41 6.53 -9.67
N PHE A 77 5.59 5.51 -10.50
CA PHE A 77 5.73 5.70 -11.95
C PHE A 77 4.52 6.45 -12.55
N LEU A 78 3.29 6.10 -12.13
CA LEU A 78 2.10 6.84 -12.56
C LEU A 78 2.07 8.27 -12.01
N PHE A 79 2.49 8.47 -10.78
CA PHE A 79 2.58 9.78 -10.14
C PHE A 79 3.54 10.73 -10.89
N GLU A 80 4.69 10.22 -11.32
CA GLU A 80 5.67 11.01 -12.05
C GLU A 80 5.24 11.30 -13.51
N ASN A 81 4.71 10.31 -14.20
CA ASN A 81 4.46 10.42 -15.64
C ASN A 81 3.03 10.84 -15.99
N PHE A 82 2.08 10.68 -15.06
CA PHE A 82 0.67 10.96 -15.29
C PHE A 82 0.02 11.69 -14.09
N PRO A 83 0.57 12.83 -13.64
CA PRO A 83 0.06 13.54 -12.46
C PRO A 83 -1.39 14.02 -12.64
N GLY A 84 -1.85 14.29 -13.86
CA GLY A 84 -3.24 14.63 -14.16
C GLY A 84 -4.25 13.56 -13.75
N HIS A 85 -3.87 12.28 -13.79
CA HIS A 85 -4.70 11.19 -13.28
C HIS A 85 -4.98 11.30 -11.79
N TYR A 86 -3.99 11.71 -11.00
CA TYR A 86 -4.15 11.94 -9.56
C TYR A 86 -4.99 13.19 -9.26
N ARG A 87 -4.91 14.22 -10.12
CA ARG A 87 -5.81 15.38 -10.04
C ARG A 87 -7.26 14.95 -10.21
N GLU A 88 -7.56 14.14 -11.24
CA GLU A 88 -8.91 13.60 -11.43
C GLU A 88 -9.37 12.75 -10.23
N MET A 89 -8.47 11.95 -9.64
CA MET A 89 -8.76 11.22 -8.41
C MET A 89 -9.09 12.15 -7.24
N LEU A 90 -8.34 13.24 -7.07
CA LEU A 90 -8.60 14.24 -6.03
C LEU A 90 -9.96 14.89 -6.22
N GLU A 91 -10.26 15.38 -7.43
CA GLU A 91 -11.52 16.04 -7.73
C GLU A 91 -12.73 15.13 -7.50
N ARG A 92 -12.60 13.83 -7.82
CA ARG A 92 -13.65 12.84 -7.58
C ARG A 92 -13.79 12.50 -6.11
N ALA A 93 -12.68 12.35 -5.39
CA ALA A 93 -12.70 12.10 -3.95
C ALA A 93 -13.34 13.27 -3.19
N ASP A 94 -13.04 14.52 -3.58
CA ASP A 94 -13.63 15.72 -2.97
C ASP A 94 -15.14 15.83 -3.25
N ARG A 95 -15.65 15.26 -4.34
CA ARG A 95 -17.09 15.18 -4.68
C ARG A 95 -17.77 13.92 -4.13
N PHE A 96 -17.08 13.08 -3.35
CA PHE A 96 -17.58 11.76 -2.91
C PHE A 96 -18.08 10.87 -4.06
N ALA A 97 -17.54 11.03 -5.26
CA ALA A 97 -17.93 10.23 -6.41
C ALA A 97 -17.39 8.81 -6.28
N LEU A 98 -18.28 7.81 -6.33
CA LEU A 98 -17.92 6.38 -6.25
C LEU A 98 -17.20 5.89 -7.52
N GLU A 99 -17.36 6.60 -8.62
CA GLU A 99 -16.75 6.23 -9.91
C GLU A 99 -15.26 6.52 -9.90
N ARG A 100 -14.46 5.50 -10.21
CA ARG A 100 -13.01 5.65 -10.40
C ARG A 100 -12.74 6.28 -11.77
N PRO A 101 -11.70 7.13 -11.88
CA PRO A 101 -11.28 7.62 -13.20
C PRO A 101 -10.84 6.44 -14.08
N PRO A 102 -10.94 6.57 -15.40
CA PRO A 102 -10.49 5.53 -16.32
C PRO A 102 -9.01 5.24 -16.07
N ALA A 103 -8.67 3.95 -16.15
CA ALA A 103 -7.30 3.54 -15.92
C ALA A 103 -6.37 4.13 -16.99
N VAL A 104 -5.21 4.63 -16.56
CA VAL A 104 -4.19 5.20 -17.44
C VAL A 104 -3.75 4.15 -18.49
N ARG A 105 -3.81 4.51 -19.75
CA ARG A 105 -3.34 3.66 -20.85
C ARG A 105 -1.85 3.96 -21.10
N HIS A 106 -1.00 2.97 -20.96
CA HIS A 106 0.43 3.04 -21.26
C HIS A 106 0.93 1.68 -21.76
N PRO A 107 2.01 1.61 -22.56
CA PRO A 107 2.46 0.36 -23.20
C PRO A 107 2.79 -0.76 -22.21
N ARG A 108 3.31 -0.41 -21.02
CA ARG A 108 3.70 -1.39 -20.00
C ARG A 108 2.54 -1.89 -19.14
N ARG A 109 1.31 -1.41 -19.36
CA ARG A 109 0.15 -1.76 -18.52
C ARG A 109 -0.12 -3.26 -18.48
N THR A 110 -0.10 -3.92 -19.62
CA THR A 110 -0.36 -5.37 -19.71
C THR A 110 0.67 -6.17 -18.93
N LEU A 111 1.95 -5.80 -19.02
CA LEU A 111 3.03 -6.45 -18.26
C LEU A 111 2.83 -6.24 -16.76
N VAL A 112 2.46 -5.03 -16.33
CA VAL A 112 2.22 -4.73 -14.92
C VAL A 112 1.00 -5.50 -14.40
N VAL A 113 -0.11 -5.54 -15.14
CA VAL A 113 -1.30 -6.32 -14.76
C VAL A 113 -0.99 -7.81 -14.68
N GLY A 114 -0.23 -8.35 -15.65
CA GLY A 114 0.24 -9.73 -15.59
C GLY A 114 1.15 -10.01 -14.39
N GLY A 115 2.05 -9.08 -14.08
CA GLY A 115 2.91 -9.16 -12.89
C GLY A 115 2.11 -9.16 -11.58
N TYR A 116 1.05 -8.34 -11.49
CA TYR A 116 0.15 -8.36 -10.34
C TYR A 116 -0.60 -9.69 -10.21
N ALA A 117 -1.16 -10.20 -11.31
CA ALA A 117 -1.86 -11.48 -11.31
C ALA A 117 -0.92 -12.61 -10.82
N ALA A 118 0.29 -12.68 -11.39
CA ALA A 118 1.30 -13.63 -10.96
C ALA A 118 1.70 -13.44 -9.48
N GLY A 119 1.90 -12.20 -9.04
CA GLY A 119 2.25 -11.88 -7.65
C GLY A 119 1.16 -12.28 -6.67
N ILE A 120 -0.12 -12.03 -6.98
CA ILE A 120 -1.26 -12.43 -6.17
C ILE A 120 -1.37 -13.96 -6.11
N LEU A 121 -1.19 -14.65 -7.23
CA LEU A 121 -1.21 -16.12 -7.27
C LEU A 121 -0.08 -16.72 -6.44
N LEU A 122 1.14 -16.21 -6.58
CA LEU A 122 2.29 -16.67 -5.79
C LEU A 122 2.08 -16.40 -4.29
N TYR A 123 1.52 -15.24 -3.94
CA TYR A 123 1.22 -14.89 -2.56
C TYR A 123 0.12 -15.81 -1.98
N GLY A 124 -0.95 -16.06 -2.73
CA GLY A 124 -2.00 -17.00 -2.35
C GLY A 124 -1.47 -18.42 -2.17
N MET A 125 -0.59 -18.88 -3.06
CA MET A 125 0.06 -20.18 -2.95
C MET A 125 0.97 -20.24 -1.70
N ALA A 126 1.72 -19.19 -1.42
CA ALA A 126 2.56 -19.12 -0.22
C ALA A 126 1.70 -19.16 1.06
N ILE A 127 0.59 -18.42 1.10
CA ILE A 127 -0.37 -18.49 2.21
C ILE A 127 -0.88 -19.93 2.36
N TRP A 128 -1.28 -20.59 1.28
CA TRP A 128 -1.76 -21.96 1.30
C TRP A 128 -0.72 -22.95 1.83
N LEU A 129 0.56 -22.80 1.44
CA LEU A 129 1.65 -23.65 1.91
C LEU A 129 2.03 -23.39 3.38
N LEU A 130 1.91 -22.13 3.83
CA LEU A 130 2.34 -21.72 5.18
C LEU A 130 1.23 -21.78 6.23
N HIS A 131 -0.05 -21.95 5.83
CA HIS A 131 -1.20 -21.85 6.74
C HIS A 131 -1.26 -22.95 7.81
N GLY A 132 -0.55 -24.06 7.66
CA GLY A 132 -0.57 -25.18 8.61
C GLY A 132 -0.17 -24.73 10.03
N GLY A 133 -1.14 -24.73 10.96
CA GLY A 133 -0.93 -24.34 12.36
C GLY A 133 -0.94 -22.82 12.62
N VAL A 134 -1.37 -22.01 11.65
CA VAL A 134 -1.50 -20.55 11.77
C VAL A 134 -2.96 -20.15 11.69
N SER A 135 -3.39 -19.19 12.50
CA SER A 135 -4.77 -18.70 12.45
C SER A 135 -5.02 -17.81 11.22
N TRP A 136 -6.21 -17.92 10.61
CA TRP A 136 -6.58 -17.03 9.51
C TRP A 136 -6.58 -15.55 9.89
N ILE A 137 -6.90 -15.25 11.15
CA ILE A 137 -6.82 -13.86 11.67
C ILE A 137 -5.36 -13.38 11.67
N GLY A 138 -4.42 -14.25 12.07
CA GLY A 138 -2.98 -13.96 12.01
C GLY A 138 -2.53 -13.68 10.59
N ILE A 139 -2.86 -14.56 9.65
CA ILE A 139 -2.53 -14.40 8.22
C ILE A 139 -2.99 -13.04 7.70
N VAL A 140 -4.28 -12.71 7.93
CA VAL A 140 -4.86 -11.45 7.46
C VAL A 140 -4.20 -10.24 8.14
N SER A 141 -3.98 -10.32 9.46
CA SER A 141 -3.37 -9.22 10.23
C SER A 141 -1.94 -8.94 9.81
N PHE A 142 -1.11 -9.98 9.64
CA PHE A 142 0.27 -9.82 9.16
C PHE A 142 0.31 -9.35 7.70
N ALA A 143 -0.57 -9.85 6.84
CA ALA A 143 -0.67 -9.40 5.46
C ALA A 143 -1.05 -7.92 5.36
N LEU A 144 -2.07 -7.48 6.11
CA LEU A 144 -2.49 -6.07 6.15
C LEU A 144 -1.38 -5.17 6.70
N SER A 145 -0.79 -5.55 7.85
CA SER A 145 0.29 -4.74 8.44
C SER A 145 1.47 -4.63 7.50
N GLY A 146 1.98 -5.74 6.96
CA GLY A 146 3.12 -5.75 6.04
C GLY A 146 2.86 -4.92 4.78
N PHE A 147 1.70 -5.08 4.16
CA PHE A 147 1.36 -4.37 2.94
C PHE A 147 1.17 -2.86 3.18
N PHE A 148 0.33 -2.48 4.12
CA PHE A 148 -0.07 -1.08 4.27
C PHE A 148 0.97 -0.22 5.00
N ILE A 149 1.71 -0.75 5.98
CA ILE A 149 2.79 -0.01 6.63
C ILE A 149 3.90 0.29 5.64
N THR A 150 4.31 -0.69 4.84
CA THR A 150 5.34 -0.48 3.80
C THR A 150 4.90 0.59 2.80
N ARG A 151 3.63 0.59 2.41
CA ARG A 151 3.04 1.60 1.54
C ARG A 151 3.09 3.00 2.16
N VAL A 152 2.74 3.13 3.45
CA VAL A 152 2.81 4.40 4.18
C VAL A 152 4.24 4.92 4.23
N VAL A 153 5.21 4.07 4.61
CA VAL A 153 6.63 4.46 4.70
C VAL A 153 7.16 4.92 3.35
N PHE A 154 6.84 4.21 2.28
CA PHE A 154 7.26 4.58 0.92
C PHE A 154 6.68 5.95 0.52
N TRP A 155 5.37 6.12 0.62
CA TRP A 155 4.71 7.34 0.16
C TRP A 155 4.97 8.55 1.05
N LYS A 156 5.19 8.35 2.35
CA LYS A 156 5.64 9.42 3.23
C LYS A 156 6.96 10.00 2.76
N ARG A 157 7.94 9.15 2.43
CA ARG A 157 9.24 9.61 1.89
C ARG A 157 9.08 10.41 0.59
N VAL A 158 8.22 9.95 -0.33
CA VAL A 158 7.94 10.66 -1.58
C VAL A 158 7.37 12.05 -1.29
N VAL A 159 6.36 12.13 -0.42
CA VAL A 159 5.72 13.41 -0.06
C VAL A 159 6.73 14.34 0.63
N ASP A 160 7.52 13.85 1.58
CA ASP A 160 8.52 14.65 2.30
C ASP A 160 9.57 15.22 1.33
N THR A 161 9.98 14.46 0.32
CA THR A 161 10.90 14.93 -0.73
C THR A 161 10.27 16.02 -1.61
N GLU A 162 9.00 15.85 -1.99
CA GLU A 162 8.28 16.81 -2.84
C GLU A 162 7.97 18.14 -2.09
N THR A 163 7.74 18.07 -0.80
CA THR A 163 7.41 19.26 0.02
C THR A 163 8.66 19.94 0.57
N GLY A 164 9.68 19.17 0.97
CA GLY A 164 10.95 19.70 1.52
C GLY A 164 11.80 20.43 0.49
N GLY A 165 11.79 20.01 -0.78
CA GLY A 165 12.50 20.69 -1.88
C GLY A 165 11.98 22.10 -2.21
N LYS A 166 10.78 22.47 -1.75
CA LYS A 166 10.17 23.80 -1.97
C LYS A 166 10.55 24.83 -0.89
N GLY A 167 11.15 24.41 0.23
CA GLY A 167 11.51 25.30 1.35
C GLY A 167 12.95 25.84 1.33
N GLY A 168 13.75 25.49 0.32
CA GLY A 168 15.17 25.83 0.23
C GLY A 168 15.58 26.72 -0.96
N ALA A 169 14.63 27.41 -1.60
CA ALA A 169 14.92 28.33 -2.71
C ALA A 169 14.47 29.76 -2.39
#